data_2dd11c64fde7a549425aa2458afcccc2
#
_entry.id   2dd11c64fde7a549425aa2458afcccc2
#
_cell.length_a   1.000
_cell.length_b   1.000
_cell.length_c   1.000
_cell.angle_alpha   90.00
_cell.angle_beta   90.00
_cell.angle_gamma   90.00
#
_symmetry.space_group_name_H-M   'P 1'
#
loop_
_entity.id
_entity.type
_entity.pdbx_description
1 polymer ?
#
loop_
_entity_poly.entity_id
_entity_poly.type
_entity_poly.pdbx_seq_one_letter_code
_entity_poly.pdbx_strand_id
1 'polypeptide(L)'
;MNTNQTNITVQVQPGARRNEALGFEDGVLKVKIAAPPVKGRANKELIAFLSQLLNVSKGSITLEKGAASRRKLIGVSGLSQAEVAKRLAAQSKTGEEENAG
;
A
#
# COMPACT_ATOMS: atom_id res chain seq x y z
N MET A 1 -0.68 -23.84 -7.40
CA MET A 1 -0.97 -23.44 -7.21
C MET A 1 -1.45 -22.45 -7.07
N ASN A 2 -1.86 -22.11 -7.02
CA ASN A 2 -2.34 -21.19 -6.97
C ASN A 2 -2.26 -20.43 -6.12
N THR A 3 -1.79 -19.87 -6.01
CA THR A 3 -1.68 -19.04 -4.96
C THR A 3 -2.51 -17.89 -5.21
N ASN A 4 -3.06 -17.34 -4.26
CA ASN A 4 -3.87 -16.15 -4.39
C ASN A 4 -3.06 -14.93 -4.11
N GLN A 5 -1.88 -14.88 -4.64
CA GLN A 5 -1.03 -13.72 -4.40
C GLN A 5 -1.21 -12.70 -5.51
N THR A 6 -1.40 -11.46 -5.12
CA THR A 6 -1.52 -10.35 -6.05
C THR A 6 -0.33 -9.44 -5.84
N ASN A 7 0.29 -9.00 -6.93
CA ASN A 7 1.41 -8.08 -6.83
C ASN A 7 0.97 -6.70 -7.24
N ILE A 8 1.37 -5.70 -6.46
CA ILE A 8 1.09 -4.32 -6.82
C ILE A 8 2.37 -3.52 -6.74
N THR A 9 2.50 -2.56 -7.63
CA THR A 9 3.63 -1.65 -7.59
C THR A 9 3.22 -0.43 -6.79
N VAL A 10 4.04 -0.08 -5.80
CA VAL A 10 3.75 1.02 -4.90
C VAL A 10 4.90 2.01 -4.97
N GLN A 11 4.58 3.27 -5.16
CA GLN A 11 5.59 4.32 -5.10
C GLN A 11 5.46 5.05 -3.79
N VAL A 12 6.52 5.07 -3.01
CA VAL A 12 6.51 5.57 -1.65
C VAL A 12 7.19 6.92 -1.56
N GLN A 13 6.55 7.85 -0.87
CA GLN A 13 7.15 9.13 -0.55
C GLN A 13 7.34 9.17 0.96
N PRO A 14 8.56 8.95 1.46
CA PRO A 14 8.80 8.94 2.90
C PRO A 14 8.89 10.35 3.44
N GLY A 15 8.91 10.48 4.74
CA GLY A 15 9.07 11.77 5.36
C GLY A 15 7.80 12.59 5.41
N ALA A 16 6.65 11.98 5.15
CA ALA A 16 5.40 12.70 5.21
C ALA A 16 4.94 12.86 6.65
N ARG A 17 3.99 13.72 6.87
CA ARG A 17 3.44 13.93 8.20
C ARG A 17 2.59 12.76 8.64
N ARG A 18 1.95 12.08 7.69
CA ARG A 18 1.10 10.95 8.02
C ARG A 18 1.04 10.04 6.82
N ASN A 19 0.56 8.84 7.07
CA ASN A 19 0.41 7.85 6.00
C ASN A 19 -0.83 8.19 5.20
N GLU A 20 -0.70 8.13 3.89
CA GLU A 20 -1.82 8.50 3.05
C GLU A 20 -1.70 7.81 1.70
N ALA A 21 -2.79 7.21 1.24
CA ALA A 21 -2.83 6.60 -0.08
C ALA A 21 -3.37 7.62 -1.05
N LEU A 22 -2.61 7.92 -2.08
CA LEU A 22 -2.99 8.94 -3.05
C LEU A 22 -3.75 8.37 -4.23
N GLY A 23 -3.78 7.04 -4.37
CA GLY A 23 -4.51 6.42 -5.45
C GLY A 23 -3.60 5.83 -6.51
N PHE A 24 -4.21 5.18 -7.48
CA PHE A 24 -3.46 4.57 -8.57
C PHE A 24 -3.27 5.56 -9.71
N GLU A 25 -2.08 5.51 -10.28
CA GLU A 25 -1.79 6.28 -11.46
C GLU A 25 -0.93 5.42 -12.35
N ASP A 26 -1.43 5.08 -13.53
CA ASP A 26 -0.72 4.21 -14.47
C ASP A 26 -0.34 2.89 -13.84
N GLY A 27 -1.24 2.34 -13.04
CA GLY A 27 -1.00 1.03 -12.44
C GLY A 27 -0.12 1.05 -11.22
N VAL A 28 0.30 2.22 -10.77
CA VAL A 28 1.17 2.37 -9.60
C VAL A 28 0.38 3.04 -8.49
N LEU A 29 0.37 2.41 -7.32
CA LEU A 29 -0.26 3.00 -6.15
C LEU A 29 0.71 3.97 -5.51
N LYS A 30 0.33 5.22 -5.40
CA LYS A 30 1.18 6.23 -4.78
C LYS A 30 0.77 6.44 -3.35
N VAL A 31 1.73 6.41 -2.44
CA VAL A 31 1.45 6.56 -1.02
C VAL A 31 2.47 7.48 -0.38
N LYS A 32 2.04 8.18 0.65
CA LYS A 32 2.92 8.95 1.52
C LYS A 32 3.08 8.17 2.81
N ILE A 33 4.29 8.08 3.31
CA ILE A 33 4.56 7.30 4.51
C ILE A 33 5.22 8.19 5.55
N ALA A 34 4.67 8.17 6.75
CA ALA A 34 5.15 8.96 7.87
C ALA A 34 6.29 8.23 8.57
N ALA A 35 7.44 8.19 7.92
CA ALA A 35 8.61 7.57 8.49
C ALA A 35 9.82 8.26 7.93
N PRO A 36 10.88 8.39 8.72
CA PRO A 36 12.10 9.00 8.20
C PRO A 36 12.71 8.09 7.15
N PRO A 37 13.49 8.65 6.22
CA PRO A 37 14.12 7.83 5.18
C PRO A 37 15.31 7.07 5.76
N VAL A 38 15.04 6.32 6.81
CA VAL A 38 16.04 5.50 7.46
C VAL A 38 15.82 4.08 7.02
N LYS A 39 16.90 3.38 6.77
CA LYS A 39 16.85 2.04 6.23
C LYS A 39 15.85 1.16 6.98
N GLY A 40 14.92 0.59 6.26
CA GLY A 40 13.96 -0.35 6.83
C GLY A 40 12.78 0.26 7.52
N ARG A 41 12.86 1.51 7.94
CA ARG A 41 11.76 2.12 8.67
C ARG A 41 10.56 2.35 7.78
N ALA A 42 10.79 2.92 6.60
CA ALA A 42 9.69 3.20 5.69
C ALA A 42 9.05 1.91 5.19
N ASN A 43 9.85 0.86 5.02
CA ASN A 43 9.31 -0.42 4.55
C ASN A 43 8.37 -1.02 5.59
N LYS A 44 8.76 -0.98 6.86
CA LYS A 44 7.92 -1.50 7.91
C LYS A 44 6.63 -0.71 8.02
N GLU A 45 6.75 0.60 7.95
CA GLU A 45 5.56 1.44 8.06
C GLU A 45 4.64 1.23 6.86
N LEU A 46 5.23 1.03 5.69
CA LEU A 46 4.44 0.79 4.49
C LEU A 46 3.62 -0.49 4.62
N ILE A 47 4.24 -1.56 5.11
CA ILE A 47 3.55 -2.82 5.27
C ILE A 47 2.41 -2.68 6.29
N ALA A 48 2.67 -1.99 7.38
CA ALA A 48 1.64 -1.78 8.38
C ALA A 48 0.48 -0.97 7.81
N PHE A 49 0.80 0.06 7.04
CA PHE A 49 -0.22 0.92 6.45
C PHE A 49 -1.07 0.14 5.45
N LEU A 50 -0.42 -0.64 4.58
CA LEU A 50 -1.14 -1.42 3.59
C LEU A 50 -2.01 -2.49 4.25
N SER A 51 -1.54 -3.08 5.33
CA SER A 51 -2.34 -4.09 6.01
C SER A 51 -3.62 -3.46 6.54
N GLN A 52 -3.56 -2.23 7.00
CA GLN A 52 -4.75 -1.53 7.46
C GLN A 52 -5.68 -1.18 6.31
N LEU A 53 -5.11 -0.68 5.22
CA LEU A 53 -5.93 -0.31 4.07
C LEU A 53 -6.65 -1.51 3.49
N LEU A 54 -5.96 -2.63 3.43
CA LEU A 54 -6.52 -3.83 2.84
C LEU A 54 -7.26 -4.70 3.83
N ASN A 55 -7.15 -4.36 5.10
CA ASN A 55 -7.79 -5.11 6.17
C ASN A 55 -7.34 -6.57 6.16
N VAL A 56 -6.02 -6.76 6.11
CA VAL A 56 -5.41 -8.08 6.17
C VAL A 56 -4.28 -8.01 7.18
N SER A 57 -3.76 -9.16 7.57
CA SER A 57 -2.66 -9.20 8.52
C SER A 57 -1.38 -8.74 7.84
N LYS A 58 -0.44 -8.26 8.64
CA LYS A 58 0.85 -7.87 8.09
C LYS A 58 1.55 -9.02 7.42
N GLY A 59 1.33 -10.24 7.92
CA GLY A 59 1.94 -11.41 7.32
C GLY A 59 1.43 -11.73 5.95
N SER A 60 0.31 -11.13 5.54
CA SER A 60 -0.22 -11.32 4.20
C SER A 60 0.46 -10.42 3.18
N ILE A 61 1.31 -9.52 3.64
CA ILE A 61 1.94 -8.52 2.76
C ILE A 61 3.44 -8.75 2.75
N THR A 62 4.00 -8.83 1.56
CA THR A 62 5.42 -9.11 1.39
C THR A 62 6.05 -8.07 0.48
N LEU A 63 7.22 -7.60 0.87
CA LEU A 63 7.99 -6.71 -0.01
C LEU A 63 8.78 -7.60 -0.94
N GLU A 64 8.39 -7.65 -2.20
CA GLU A 64 9.02 -8.54 -3.16
C GLU A 64 10.28 -7.96 -3.77
N LYS A 65 10.26 -6.69 -4.10
CA LYS A 65 11.40 -6.02 -4.71
C LYS A 65 11.42 -4.56 -4.33
N GLY A 66 12.58 -3.95 -4.44
CA GLY A 66 12.69 -2.52 -4.28
C GLY A 66 12.86 -2.04 -2.86
N ALA A 67 13.46 -2.86 -1.99
CA ALA A 67 13.62 -2.49 -0.59
C ALA A 67 14.33 -1.15 -0.42
N ALA A 68 15.27 -0.85 -1.29
CA ALA A 68 16.05 0.38 -1.19
C ALA A 68 15.58 1.45 -2.17
N SER A 69 14.45 1.22 -2.80
CA SER A 69 13.98 2.12 -3.85
C SER A 69 12.63 2.71 -3.44
N ARG A 70 12.28 3.83 -4.03
CA ARG A 70 10.97 4.41 -3.76
C ARG A 70 9.86 3.63 -4.41
N ARG A 71 10.16 2.95 -5.50
CA ARG A 71 9.17 2.13 -6.18
C ARG A 71 9.37 0.69 -5.74
N LYS A 72 8.35 0.09 -5.16
CA LYS A 72 8.45 -1.22 -4.55
C LYS A 72 7.39 -2.13 -5.12
N LEU A 73 7.73 -3.42 -5.22
CA LEU A 73 6.78 -4.44 -5.63
C LEU A 73 6.29 -5.14 -4.38
N ILE A 74 5.00 -5.08 -4.15
CA ILE A 74 4.37 -5.63 -2.95
C ILE A 74 3.51 -6.82 -3.32
N GLY A 75 3.68 -7.91 -2.61
CA GLY A 75 2.84 -9.08 -2.78
C GLY A 75 1.79 -9.12 -1.69
N VAL A 76 0.55 -9.42 -2.07
CA VAL A 76 -0.55 -9.54 -1.12
C VAL A 76 -1.16 -10.91 -1.30
N SER A 77 -1.18 -11.70 -0.25
CA SER A 77 -1.76 -13.04 -0.35
C SER A 77 -3.19 -13.01 0.15
N GLY A 78 -4.01 -13.89 -0.43
CA GLY A 78 -5.39 -14.03 0.03
C GLY A 78 -6.39 -13.12 -0.62
N LEU A 79 -5.98 -12.23 -1.51
CA LEU A 79 -6.89 -11.32 -2.20
C LEU A 79 -6.61 -11.36 -3.69
N SER A 80 -7.66 -11.27 -4.48
CA SER A 80 -7.50 -11.15 -5.92
C SER A 80 -7.11 -9.72 -6.25
N GLN A 81 -6.67 -9.51 -7.47
CA GLN A 81 -6.30 -8.19 -7.91
C GLN A 81 -7.48 -7.23 -7.86
N ALA A 82 -8.64 -7.71 -8.25
CA ALA A 82 -9.85 -6.89 -8.22
C ALA A 82 -10.18 -6.48 -6.79
N GLU A 83 -10.02 -7.41 -5.85
CA GLU A 83 -10.33 -7.10 -4.47
C GLU A 83 -9.35 -6.10 -3.88
N VAL A 84 -8.07 -6.26 -4.21
CA VAL A 84 -7.06 -5.32 -3.74
C VAL A 84 -7.37 -3.92 -4.26
N ALA A 85 -7.65 -3.80 -5.55
CA ALA A 85 -7.94 -2.51 -6.15
C ALA A 85 -9.18 -1.89 -5.52
N LYS A 86 -10.18 -2.71 -5.27
CA LYS A 86 -11.42 -2.23 -4.69
C LYS A 86 -11.21 -1.67 -3.29
N ARG A 87 -10.44 -2.38 -2.48
CA ARG A 87 -10.20 -1.95 -1.11
C ARG A 87 -9.35 -0.69 -1.07
N LEU A 88 -8.35 -0.60 -1.93
CA LEU A 88 -7.51 0.58 -1.96
C LEU A 88 -8.28 1.79 -2.45
N ALA A 89 -9.14 1.60 -3.44
CA ALA A 89 -9.93 2.70 -3.96
C ALA A 89 -10.91 3.21 -2.90
N ALA A 90 -11.49 2.30 -2.15
CA ALA A 90 -12.44 2.70 -1.13
C ALA A 90 -11.75 3.52 -0.04
N GLN A 91 -10.56 3.12 0.34
CA GLN A 91 -9.85 3.85 1.38
C GLN A 91 -9.37 5.20 0.91
N SER A 92 -8.90 5.27 -0.32
CA SER A 92 -8.37 6.54 -0.80
C SER A 92 -9.48 7.56 -1.01
N LYS A 93 -10.73 7.12 -1.14
CA LYS A 93 -11.84 8.03 -1.31
C LYS A 93 -12.56 8.35 -0.04
N THR A 94 -12.16 7.75 1.04
CA THR A 94 -12.88 7.89 2.28
C THR A 94 -13.12 9.32 2.69
N GLY A 95 -12.10 10.12 2.58
CA GLY A 95 -12.24 11.51 2.97
C GLY A 95 -13.30 12.24 2.18
N GLU A 96 -13.35 11.98 0.91
CA GLU A 96 -14.34 12.63 0.08
C GLU A 96 -15.73 12.19 0.40
N GLU A 97 -15.85 10.90 0.63
CA GLU A 97 -17.15 10.37 0.94
C GLU A 97 -17.72 10.99 2.17
N GLU A 98 -16.90 11.13 3.17
CA GLU A 98 -17.34 11.70 4.38
C GLU A 98 -17.79 13.11 4.22
N ASN A 99 -17.10 13.83 3.39
CA ASN A 99 -17.46 15.20 3.17
C ASN A 99 -18.80 15.30 2.51
N ALA A 100 -19.07 14.37 1.65
CA ALA A 100 -20.32 14.39 0.97
C ALA A 100 -21.45 14.07 1.91
N GLY A 101 -21.16 13.31 2.90
CA GLY A 101 -22.17 12.93 3.85
C GLY A 101 -22.46 14.04 4.83
#